data_760de2bbb5047af68e78d5884bc8f9a9
#
_entry.id   760de2bbb5047af68e78d5884bc8f9a9
#
_cell.length_a   1.000
_cell.length_b   1.000
_cell.length_c   1.000
_cell.angle_alpha   90.00
_cell.angle_beta   90.00
_cell.angle_gamma   90.00
#
_symmetry.space_group_name_H-M   'P 1'
#
loop_
_entity.id
_entity.type
_entity.pdbx_description
1 polymer ?
#
loop_
_entity_poly.entity_id
_entity_poly.type
_entity_poly.pdbx_seq_one_letter_code
_entity_poly.pdbx_strand_id
1 'polypeptide(L)'
;TLLYFHVLKHNPKKPDWPERDRLVLSNGHICPVQYAAMAHAGYFPVKETKTLRKLGTRLQGHPHRTALPGIETTSGPLGSGLSQAIGMAIALRMDGKKNIVYCLMSDGEHDAGQTWEAAMLAGREKLWNLVAIMDRNNIQIDGNTEDVMPLEPLRAKYEAFGWHVIDVGGHDFQELNSAIDEAKAVYEKPTMIIAHTIPGKGVEYMERDYRWHGSPPGKGPEDKFPRDMQGAEALKELRTLWGRIKSEHQ
;
A
#
# COMPACT_ATOMS: atom_id res chain seq x y z
N THR A 1 1.55 -6.57 -5.70
CA THR A 1 2.23 -7.64 -6.47
C THR A 1 3.74 -7.47 -6.37
N LEU A 2 4.31 -6.36 -6.85
CA LEU A 2 5.76 -6.13 -6.92
C LEU A 2 6.46 -6.45 -5.59
N LEU A 3 5.96 -5.94 -4.46
CA LEU A 3 6.57 -6.15 -3.16
C LEU A 3 6.71 -7.64 -2.81
N TYR A 4 5.64 -8.42 -2.84
CA TYR A 4 5.67 -9.82 -2.42
C TYR A 4 6.39 -10.77 -3.40
N PHE A 5 6.51 -10.42 -4.67
CA PHE A 5 7.03 -11.35 -5.68
C PHE A 5 8.42 -10.98 -6.22
N HIS A 6 8.89 -9.76 -5.96
CA HIS A 6 10.20 -9.30 -6.47
C HIS A 6 11.06 -8.58 -5.43
N VAL A 7 10.45 -7.85 -4.48
CA VAL A 7 11.17 -6.90 -3.64
C VAL A 7 11.48 -7.44 -2.26
N LEU A 8 10.45 -7.92 -1.56
CA LEU A 8 10.57 -8.31 -0.15
C LEU A 8 11.42 -9.57 0.00
N LYS A 9 12.39 -9.51 0.88
CA LYS A 9 13.04 -10.68 1.44
C LYS A 9 12.12 -11.29 2.49
N HIS A 10 11.39 -12.35 2.13
CA HIS A 10 10.43 -13.00 3.02
C HIS A 10 10.37 -14.52 2.82
N ASN A 11 9.77 -15.24 3.76
CA ASN A 11 9.54 -16.68 3.66
C ASN A 11 8.15 -17.04 4.20
N PRO A 12 7.19 -17.38 3.33
CA PRO A 12 5.84 -17.76 3.75
C PRO A 12 5.76 -18.93 4.72
N LYS A 13 6.74 -19.87 4.66
CA LYS A 13 6.82 -21.03 5.56
C LYS A 13 7.46 -20.70 6.92
N LYS A 14 8.13 -19.55 7.03
CA LYS A 14 8.74 -19.02 8.25
C LYS A 14 8.43 -17.53 8.35
N PRO A 15 7.16 -17.16 8.58
CA PRO A 15 6.71 -15.77 8.52
C PRO A 15 7.35 -14.86 9.58
N ASP A 16 7.91 -15.42 10.63
CA ASP A 16 8.64 -14.75 11.71
C ASP A 16 10.17 -14.75 11.51
N TRP A 17 10.66 -15.22 10.34
CA TRP A 17 12.08 -15.27 10.05
C TRP A 17 12.79 -13.94 10.34
N PRO A 18 13.84 -13.92 11.20
CA PRO A 18 14.44 -12.66 11.66
C PRO A 18 15.07 -11.82 10.55
N GLU A 19 15.59 -12.48 9.50
CA GLU A 19 16.28 -11.81 8.38
C GLU A 19 15.31 -11.36 7.26
N ARG A 20 14.00 -11.42 7.49
CA ARG A 20 13.02 -10.90 6.52
C ARG A 20 12.97 -9.38 6.56
N ASP A 21 12.60 -8.75 5.45
CA ASP A 21 12.16 -7.38 5.43
C ASP A 21 10.82 -7.22 6.17
N ARG A 22 10.44 -5.99 6.47
CA ARG A 22 9.18 -5.68 7.14
C ARG A 22 8.28 -4.91 6.21
N LEU A 23 7.01 -5.30 6.14
CA LEU A 23 5.99 -4.57 5.40
C LEU A 23 4.91 -4.07 6.37
N VAL A 24 4.83 -2.77 6.53
CA VAL A 24 3.77 -2.09 7.29
C VAL A 24 2.75 -1.56 6.31
N LEU A 25 1.50 -2.00 6.45
CA LEU A 25 0.36 -1.44 5.72
C LEU A 25 -0.30 -0.38 6.59
N SER A 26 0.08 0.89 6.42
CA SER A 26 -0.47 2.01 7.20
C SER A 26 -1.95 2.24 6.87
N ASN A 27 -2.27 2.28 5.58
CA ASN A 27 -3.64 2.36 5.06
C ASN A 27 -4.37 1.01 5.16
N GLY A 28 -4.53 0.51 6.38
CA GLY A 28 -5.03 -0.85 6.67
C GLY A 28 -6.38 -1.21 6.07
N HIS A 29 -7.18 -0.24 5.63
CA HIS A 29 -8.47 -0.47 4.97
C HIS A 29 -8.33 -1.15 3.60
N ILE A 30 -7.15 -1.09 2.95
CA ILE A 30 -6.88 -1.80 1.69
C ILE A 30 -6.35 -3.23 1.91
N CYS A 31 -6.46 -3.77 3.12
CA CYS A 31 -5.98 -5.11 3.46
C CYS A 31 -6.44 -6.24 2.51
N PRO A 32 -7.59 -6.18 1.80
CA PRO A 32 -7.94 -7.23 0.86
C PRO A 32 -6.85 -7.49 -0.19
N VAL A 33 -6.16 -6.45 -0.69
CA VAL A 33 -5.06 -6.63 -1.65
C VAL A 33 -3.83 -7.26 -0.99
N GLN A 34 -3.52 -6.91 0.27
CA GLN A 34 -2.44 -7.54 1.01
C GLN A 34 -2.74 -9.03 1.26
N TYR A 35 -3.95 -9.37 1.68
CA TYR A 35 -4.34 -10.76 1.87
C TYR A 35 -4.30 -11.56 0.58
N ALA A 36 -4.75 -10.99 -0.54
CA ALA A 36 -4.64 -11.63 -1.83
C ALA A 36 -3.18 -11.90 -2.21
N ALA A 37 -2.31 -10.91 -2.09
CA ALA A 37 -0.87 -11.07 -2.36
C ALA A 37 -0.22 -12.11 -1.45
N MET A 38 -0.50 -12.10 -0.15
CA MET A 38 0.00 -13.08 0.82
C MET A 38 -0.48 -14.51 0.49
N ALA A 39 -1.75 -14.69 0.13
CA ALA A 39 -2.29 -15.99 -0.24
C ALA A 39 -1.57 -16.55 -1.47
N HIS A 40 -1.39 -15.74 -2.51
CA HIS A 40 -0.65 -16.13 -3.72
C HIS A 40 0.84 -16.34 -3.46
N ALA A 41 1.44 -15.63 -2.50
CA ALA A 41 2.81 -15.85 -2.06
C ALA A 41 2.97 -17.10 -1.15
N GLY A 42 1.87 -17.76 -0.77
CA GLY A 42 1.90 -19.03 -0.05
C GLY A 42 1.81 -18.95 1.48
N TYR A 43 1.44 -17.82 2.06
CA TYR A 43 1.24 -17.68 3.51
C TYR A 43 0.03 -18.47 4.03
N PHE A 44 -1.01 -18.60 3.19
CA PHE A 44 -2.22 -19.36 3.48
C PHE A 44 -2.95 -19.74 2.18
N PRO A 45 -3.88 -20.69 2.21
CA PRO A 45 -4.59 -21.13 1.00
C PRO A 45 -5.42 -20.02 0.37
N VAL A 46 -5.34 -19.84 -0.97
CA VAL A 46 -6.09 -18.82 -1.71
C VAL A 46 -7.60 -18.91 -1.44
N LYS A 47 -8.15 -20.13 -1.28
CA LYS A 47 -9.58 -20.33 -0.97
C LYS A 47 -10.04 -19.62 0.31
N GLU A 48 -9.12 -19.37 1.25
CA GLU A 48 -9.42 -18.70 2.51
C GLU A 48 -9.77 -17.22 2.31
N THR A 49 -9.37 -16.58 1.21
CA THR A 49 -9.75 -15.19 0.89
C THR A 49 -11.27 -14.99 0.86
N LYS A 50 -12.07 -16.06 0.60
CA LYS A 50 -13.51 -16.03 0.65
C LYS A 50 -14.10 -15.84 2.06
N THR A 51 -13.27 -15.90 3.09
CA THR A 51 -13.68 -15.69 4.49
C THR A 51 -13.46 -14.26 4.96
N LEU A 52 -12.97 -13.36 4.09
CA LEU A 52 -12.72 -11.96 4.43
C LEU A 52 -13.90 -11.34 5.19
N ARG A 53 -13.61 -10.72 6.34
CA ARG A 53 -14.59 -10.03 7.22
C ARG A 53 -15.74 -10.91 7.74
N LYS A 54 -15.64 -12.23 7.67
CA LYS A 54 -16.63 -13.13 8.30
C LYS A 54 -16.28 -13.33 9.78
N LEU A 55 -17.31 -13.59 10.59
CA LEU A 55 -17.08 -13.88 12.03
C LEU A 55 -16.15 -15.09 12.18
N GLY A 56 -15.17 -14.98 13.07
CA GLY A 56 -14.19 -16.04 13.37
C GLY A 56 -13.05 -16.19 12.35
N THR A 57 -13.03 -15.40 11.27
CA THR A 57 -11.91 -15.41 10.33
C THR A 57 -10.68 -14.68 10.88
N ARG A 58 -9.50 -15.11 10.46
CA ARG A 58 -8.25 -14.35 10.67
C ARG A 58 -8.03 -13.24 9.63
N LEU A 59 -8.81 -13.20 8.54
CA LEU A 59 -8.80 -12.17 7.51
C LEU A 59 -9.76 -11.05 7.90
N GLN A 60 -9.35 -10.24 8.86
CA GLN A 60 -10.17 -9.18 9.44
C GLN A 60 -10.26 -7.96 8.51
N GLY A 61 -11.18 -7.04 8.82
CA GLY A 61 -11.40 -5.82 8.04
C GLY A 61 -10.22 -4.86 7.98
N HIS A 62 -9.34 -4.93 8.98
CA HIS A 62 -7.99 -4.36 9.00
C HIS A 62 -7.02 -5.44 9.43
N PRO A 63 -5.75 -5.41 9.01
CA PRO A 63 -4.77 -6.42 9.40
C PRO A 63 -4.60 -6.47 10.91
N HIS A 64 -4.55 -7.68 11.45
CA HIS A 64 -4.31 -7.90 12.87
C HIS A 64 -3.09 -8.82 13.05
N ARG A 65 -2.05 -8.30 13.70
CA ARG A 65 -0.74 -8.93 13.81
C ARG A 65 -0.78 -10.35 14.39
N THR A 66 -1.59 -10.56 15.43
CA THR A 66 -1.65 -11.86 16.10
C THR A 66 -2.64 -12.83 15.45
N ALA A 67 -3.50 -12.36 14.53
CA ALA A 67 -4.45 -13.21 13.82
C ALA A 67 -3.87 -13.92 12.60
N LEU A 68 -2.98 -13.24 11.87
CA LEU A 68 -2.41 -13.77 10.63
C LEU A 68 -0.88 -13.65 10.65
N PRO A 69 -0.14 -14.77 10.69
CA PRO A 69 1.32 -14.77 10.62
C PRO A 69 1.82 -14.08 9.34
N GLY A 70 2.87 -13.25 9.47
CA GLY A 70 3.40 -12.44 8.39
C GLY A 70 2.83 -11.03 8.29
N ILE A 71 1.81 -10.70 9.09
CA ILE A 71 1.37 -9.33 9.31
C ILE A 71 2.27 -8.70 10.39
N GLU A 72 2.94 -7.61 10.05
CA GLU A 72 3.92 -6.97 10.94
C GLU A 72 3.25 -6.10 12.02
N THR A 73 2.16 -5.44 11.66
CA THR A 73 1.44 -4.51 12.56
C THR A 73 -0.07 -4.71 12.48
N THR A 74 -0.75 -4.45 13.58
CA THR A 74 -2.18 -4.19 13.55
C THR A 74 -2.37 -2.78 13.03
N SER A 75 -3.15 -2.61 11.96
CA SER A 75 -3.45 -1.31 11.36
C SER A 75 -4.95 -1.01 11.38
N GLY A 76 -5.29 0.22 11.06
CA GLY A 76 -6.65 0.75 11.11
C GLY A 76 -6.62 2.26 11.27
N PRO A 77 -6.09 2.81 12.39
CA PRO A 77 -5.92 4.25 12.55
C PRO A 77 -4.91 4.78 11.53
N LEU A 78 -5.39 5.63 10.61
CA LEU A 78 -4.56 6.28 9.59
C LEU A 78 -3.50 7.18 10.22
N GLY A 79 -2.34 7.30 9.59
CA GLY A 79 -1.20 8.09 10.05
C GLY A 79 -0.31 7.39 11.09
N SER A 80 -0.74 6.26 11.67
CA SER A 80 0.05 5.57 12.71
C SER A 80 1.09 4.59 12.16
N GLY A 81 0.91 4.09 10.95
CA GLY A 81 1.78 3.05 10.37
C GLY A 81 3.22 3.53 10.16
N LEU A 82 3.41 4.78 9.74
CA LEU A 82 4.75 5.33 9.56
C LEU A 82 5.53 5.35 10.87
N SER A 83 4.91 5.74 11.99
CA SER A 83 5.54 5.71 13.32
C SER A 83 5.96 4.30 13.71
N GLN A 84 5.12 3.29 13.43
CA GLN A 84 5.44 1.88 13.70
C GLN A 84 6.60 1.39 12.83
N ALA A 85 6.61 1.77 11.54
CA ALA A 85 7.71 1.45 10.62
C ALA A 85 9.04 2.06 11.07
N ILE A 86 9.02 3.31 11.57
CA ILE A 86 10.18 3.99 12.13
C ILE A 86 10.72 3.23 13.34
N GLY A 87 9.86 2.81 14.27
CA GLY A 87 10.26 2.01 15.41
C GLY A 87 10.94 0.71 15.02
N MET A 88 10.42 0.02 13.99
CA MET A 88 11.04 -1.20 13.44
C MET A 88 12.40 -0.90 12.78
N ALA A 89 12.49 0.18 12.00
CA ALA A 89 13.73 0.56 11.32
C ALA A 89 14.84 0.91 12.31
N ILE A 90 14.51 1.63 13.39
CA ILE A 90 15.44 1.93 14.48
C ILE A 90 15.89 0.66 15.17
N ALA A 91 14.97 -0.24 15.54
CA ALA A 91 15.28 -1.51 16.22
C ALA A 91 16.21 -2.38 15.36
N LEU A 92 15.91 -2.55 14.07
CA LEU A 92 16.77 -3.29 13.13
C LEU A 92 18.17 -2.70 13.04
N ARG A 93 18.28 -1.36 12.99
CA ARG A 93 19.57 -0.67 12.97
C ARG A 93 20.36 -0.88 14.27
N MET A 94 19.69 -0.82 15.44
CA MET A 94 20.32 -1.09 16.74
C MET A 94 20.82 -2.52 16.84
N ASP A 95 20.13 -3.48 16.24
CA ASP A 95 20.54 -4.89 16.16
C ASP A 95 21.60 -5.16 15.08
N GLY A 96 22.11 -4.13 14.38
CA GLY A 96 23.07 -4.28 13.29
C GLY A 96 22.52 -4.96 12.04
N LYS A 97 21.19 -5.01 11.89
CA LYS A 97 20.50 -5.65 10.77
C LYS A 97 20.42 -4.69 9.58
N LYS A 98 20.45 -5.29 8.37
CA LYS A 98 20.39 -4.54 7.09
C LYS A 98 19.01 -4.69 6.39
N ASN A 99 18.03 -5.21 7.10
CA ASN A 99 16.68 -5.39 6.57
C ASN A 99 16.02 -4.04 6.29
N ILE A 100 15.25 -3.99 5.23
CA ILE A 100 14.46 -2.80 4.88
C ILE A 100 13.07 -2.90 5.50
N VAL A 101 12.58 -1.76 5.95
CA VAL A 101 11.18 -1.59 6.37
C VAL A 101 10.46 -0.81 5.27
N TYR A 102 9.45 -1.43 4.67
CA TYR A 102 8.57 -0.81 3.71
C TYR A 102 7.29 -0.39 4.42
N CYS A 103 6.83 0.85 4.19
CA CYS A 103 5.59 1.37 4.72
C CYS A 103 4.68 1.81 3.56
N LEU A 104 3.58 1.08 3.34
CA LEU A 104 2.57 1.50 2.38
C LEU A 104 1.61 2.47 3.05
N MET A 105 1.42 3.61 2.41
CA MET A 105 0.62 4.73 2.91
C MET A 105 -0.38 5.19 1.85
N SER A 106 -1.44 5.87 2.26
CA SER A 106 -2.31 6.65 1.37
C SER A 106 -1.98 8.14 1.44
N ASP A 107 -2.39 8.88 0.43
CA ASP A 107 -2.26 10.34 0.44
C ASP A 107 -3.17 10.97 1.51
N GLY A 108 -4.44 10.59 1.59
CA GLY A 108 -5.38 11.14 2.58
C GLY A 108 -4.99 10.93 4.04
N GLU A 109 -4.16 9.92 4.38
CA GLU A 109 -3.67 9.79 5.77
C GLU A 109 -2.66 10.88 6.17
N HIS A 110 -2.20 11.70 5.24
CA HIS A 110 -1.36 12.86 5.51
C HIS A 110 -2.11 14.04 6.12
N ASP A 111 -3.45 13.98 6.18
CA ASP A 111 -4.25 14.90 6.98
C ASP A 111 -4.06 14.67 8.49
N ALA A 112 -3.51 13.51 8.88
CA ALA A 112 -3.16 13.22 10.26
C ALA A 112 -1.79 13.83 10.62
N GLY A 113 -1.77 14.73 11.63
CA GLY A 113 -0.54 15.38 12.10
C GLY A 113 0.57 14.39 12.50
N GLN A 114 0.19 13.22 13.04
CA GLN A 114 1.10 12.14 13.42
C GLN A 114 1.97 11.66 12.25
N THR A 115 1.49 11.70 11.01
CA THR A 115 2.28 11.35 9.81
C THR A 115 3.46 12.30 9.67
N TRP A 116 3.26 13.59 9.89
CA TRP A 116 4.31 14.60 9.77
C TRP A 116 5.30 14.57 10.92
N GLU A 117 4.82 14.30 12.15
CA GLU A 117 5.69 14.06 13.32
C GLU A 117 6.63 12.87 13.06
N ALA A 118 6.08 11.78 12.51
CA ALA A 118 6.86 10.61 12.12
C ALA A 118 7.86 10.93 11.00
N ALA A 119 7.44 11.65 9.97
CA ALA A 119 8.31 12.05 8.86
C ALA A 119 9.50 12.87 9.35
N MET A 120 9.28 13.83 10.25
CA MET A 120 10.32 14.65 10.88
C MET A 120 11.33 13.79 11.65
N LEU A 121 10.86 12.81 12.43
CA LEU A 121 11.73 11.91 13.19
C LEU A 121 12.56 11.02 12.27
N ALA A 122 11.97 10.46 11.22
CA ALA A 122 12.70 9.60 10.28
C ALA A 122 13.83 10.33 9.57
N GLY A 123 13.59 11.58 9.15
CA GLY A 123 14.62 12.42 8.55
C GLY A 123 15.73 12.77 9.52
N ARG A 124 15.40 13.19 10.76
CA ARG A 124 16.37 13.44 11.83
C ARG A 124 17.27 12.24 12.09
N GLU A 125 16.68 11.05 12.18
CA GLU A 125 17.39 9.79 12.44
C GLU A 125 18.11 9.24 11.21
N LYS A 126 17.93 9.84 10.03
CA LYS A 126 18.51 9.39 8.77
C LYS A 126 18.28 7.90 8.53
N LEU A 127 17.01 7.48 8.59
CA LEU A 127 16.62 6.08 8.54
C LEU A 127 16.70 5.54 7.11
N TRP A 128 17.90 5.29 6.63
CA TRP A 128 18.16 4.77 5.27
C TRP A 128 17.50 3.40 5.00
N ASN A 129 17.17 2.64 6.04
CA ASN A 129 16.50 1.36 5.96
C ASN A 129 14.97 1.47 6.03
N LEU A 130 14.42 2.67 5.82
CA LEU A 130 13.00 2.95 5.73
C LEU A 130 12.63 3.45 4.33
N VAL A 131 11.75 2.73 3.65
CA VAL A 131 11.17 3.10 2.37
C VAL A 131 9.67 3.24 2.54
N ALA A 132 9.15 4.45 2.52
CA ALA A 132 7.72 4.72 2.48
C ALA A 132 7.24 4.82 1.02
N ILE A 133 6.08 4.24 0.73
CA ILE A 133 5.47 4.27 -0.60
C ILE A 133 4.06 4.83 -0.41
N MET A 134 3.79 5.98 -1.01
CA MET A 134 2.51 6.65 -0.95
C MET A 134 1.68 6.33 -2.19
N ASP A 135 0.50 5.78 -1.99
CA ASP A 135 -0.55 5.71 -3.02
C ASP A 135 -1.16 7.10 -3.20
N ARG A 136 -0.61 7.88 -4.14
CA ARG A 136 -1.12 9.22 -4.48
C ARG A 136 -2.25 9.08 -5.50
N ASN A 137 -3.41 8.67 -5.01
CA ASN A 137 -4.60 8.45 -5.83
C ASN A 137 -5.51 9.68 -5.94
N ASN A 138 -5.24 10.74 -5.18
CA ASN A 138 -5.93 12.03 -5.19
C ASN A 138 -7.40 12.00 -4.73
N ILE A 139 -7.85 10.93 -4.08
CA ILE A 139 -9.21 10.84 -3.53
C ILE A 139 -9.22 10.39 -2.08
N GLN A 140 -10.26 10.78 -1.38
CA GLN A 140 -10.65 10.26 -0.08
C GLN A 140 -12.18 10.14 -0.01
N ILE A 141 -12.74 9.67 1.12
CA ILE A 141 -14.17 9.38 1.24
C ILE A 141 -15.05 10.59 0.87
N ASP A 142 -14.62 11.78 1.26
CA ASP A 142 -15.43 13.01 1.17
C ASP A 142 -15.19 13.82 -0.11
N GLY A 143 -14.23 13.43 -0.94
CA GLY A 143 -13.91 14.17 -2.17
C GLY A 143 -12.52 13.94 -2.71
N ASN A 144 -12.08 14.82 -3.61
CA ASN A 144 -10.69 14.85 -4.02
C ASN A 144 -9.82 15.39 -2.88
N THR A 145 -8.63 14.86 -2.73
CA THR A 145 -7.71 15.22 -1.63
C THR A 145 -7.45 16.72 -1.57
N GLU A 146 -7.21 17.37 -2.71
CA GLU A 146 -6.90 18.79 -2.76
C GLU A 146 -8.12 19.69 -2.50
N ASP A 147 -9.34 19.16 -2.64
CA ASP A 147 -10.57 19.89 -2.33
C ASP A 147 -10.93 19.78 -0.83
N VAL A 148 -10.61 18.65 -0.21
CA VAL A 148 -10.94 18.38 1.20
C VAL A 148 -9.90 18.98 2.13
N MET A 149 -8.62 18.61 1.95
CA MET A 149 -7.47 19.15 2.69
C MET A 149 -6.24 19.10 1.79
N PRO A 150 -5.80 20.24 1.23
CA PRO A 150 -4.68 20.27 0.28
C PRO A 150 -3.38 19.73 0.84
N LEU A 151 -2.79 18.78 0.15
CA LEU A 151 -1.54 18.12 0.53
C LEU A 151 -0.30 18.70 -0.16
N GLU A 152 -0.49 19.32 -1.32
CA GLU A 152 0.66 19.84 -2.07
C GLU A 152 1.33 21.06 -1.38
N PRO A 153 2.63 21.26 -1.57
CA PRO A 153 3.56 20.45 -2.35
C PRO A 153 4.16 19.28 -1.51
N LEU A 154 3.72 18.06 -1.77
CA LEU A 154 4.13 16.86 -1.00
C LEU A 154 5.64 16.59 -1.07
N ARG A 155 6.21 16.59 -2.29
CA ARG A 155 7.65 16.42 -2.49
C ARG A 155 8.46 17.37 -1.61
N ALA A 156 8.19 18.67 -1.71
CA ALA A 156 8.94 19.68 -0.98
C ALA A 156 8.80 19.55 0.54
N LYS A 157 7.63 19.12 1.03
CA LYS A 157 7.41 18.86 2.47
C LYS A 157 8.32 17.74 2.97
N TYR A 158 8.40 16.60 2.27
CA TYR A 158 9.27 15.49 2.64
C TYR A 158 10.76 15.84 2.49
N GLU A 159 11.14 16.53 1.41
CA GLU A 159 12.52 17.02 1.20
C GLU A 159 12.95 17.96 2.32
N ALA A 160 12.06 18.83 2.79
CA ALA A 160 12.34 19.74 3.92
C ALA A 160 12.58 18.98 5.24
N PHE A 161 11.99 17.80 5.42
CA PHE A 161 12.29 16.91 6.53
C PHE A 161 13.55 16.05 6.32
N GLY A 162 14.25 16.20 5.20
CA GLY A 162 15.50 15.48 4.93
C GLY A 162 15.30 14.09 4.30
N TRP A 163 14.16 13.81 3.70
CA TRP A 163 13.91 12.60 2.94
C TRP A 163 14.47 12.68 1.51
N HIS A 164 14.83 11.54 0.96
CA HIS A 164 14.95 11.35 -0.47
C HIS A 164 13.55 11.11 -1.06
N VAL A 165 13.18 11.81 -2.12
CA VAL A 165 11.81 11.71 -2.69
C VAL A 165 11.87 11.36 -4.16
N ILE A 166 11.11 10.36 -4.55
CA ILE A 166 11.00 9.86 -5.92
C ILE A 166 9.53 9.88 -6.33
N ASP A 167 9.20 10.55 -7.43
CA ASP A 167 7.86 10.49 -8.05
C ASP A 167 7.86 9.49 -9.20
N VAL A 168 6.83 8.63 -9.25
CA VAL A 168 6.70 7.59 -10.28
C VAL A 168 5.26 7.37 -10.71
N GLY A 169 5.07 6.82 -11.90
CA GLY A 169 3.78 6.25 -12.33
C GLY A 169 3.45 5.00 -11.51
N GLY A 170 2.42 5.09 -10.65
CA GLY A 170 2.06 4.01 -9.72
C GLY A 170 1.46 2.76 -10.36
N HIS A 171 1.22 2.78 -11.68
CA HIS A 171 0.77 1.63 -12.47
C HIS A 171 1.85 1.04 -13.37
N ASP A 172 3.06 1.61 -13.37
CA ASP A 172 4.19 1.09 -14.13
C ASP A 172 5.12 0.27 -13.22
N PHE A 173 5.22 -1.03 -13.50
CA PHE A 173 6.07 -1.94 -12.71
C PHE A 173 7.56 -1.64 -12.87
N GLN A 174 8.00 -1.14 -14.01
CA GLN A 174 9.41 -0.83 -14.25
C GLN A 174 9.81 0.44 -13.48
N GLU A 175 8.99 1.48 -13.54
CA GLU A 175 9.22 2.71 -12.76
C GLU A 175 9.23 2.42 -11.27
N LEU A 176 8.23 1.67 -10.76
CA LEU A 176 8.17 1.29 -9.35
C LEU A 176 9.38 0.45 -8.91
N ASN A 177 9.82 -0.51 -9.74
CA ASN A 177 10.99 -1.32 -9.42
C ASN A 177 12.27 -0.47 -9.39
N SER A 178 12.44 0.41 -10.39
CA SER A 178 13.59 1.31 -10.47
C SER A 178 13.64 2.26 -9.27
N ALA A 179 12.50 2.81 -8.83
CA ALA A 179 12.42 3.64 -7.66
C ALA A 179 12.78 2.90 -6.36
N ILE A 180 12.35 1.63 -6.24
CA ILE A 180 12.71 0.80 -5.08
C ILE A 180 14.21 0.47 -5.09
N ASP A 181 14.80 0.19 -6.24
CA ASP A 181 16.24 -0.07 -6.34
C ASP A 181 17.06 1.19 -6.07
N GLU A 182 16.60 2.36 -6.53
CA GLU A 182 17.17 3.66 -6.16
C GLU A 182 17.08 3.90 -4.65
N ALA A 183 15.90 3.66 -4.04
CA ALA A 183 15.70 3.80 -2.60
C ALA A 183 16.67 2.93 -1.78
N LYS A 184 16.94 1.70 -2.22
CA LYS A 184 17.90 0.79 -1.57
C LYS A 184 19.35 1.27 -1.70
N ALA A 185 19.67 2.10 -2.69
CA ALA A 185 21.01 2.64 -2.90
C ALA A 185 21.27 3.91 -2.07
N VAL A 186 20.26 4.51 -1.47
CA VAL A 186 20.36 5.71 -0.61
C VAL A 186 20.66 5.28 0.83
N TYR A 187 21.87 5.58 1.33
CA TYR A 187 22.30 5.17 2.68
C TYR A 187 22.30 6.30 3.73
N GLU A 188 21.85 7.49 3.38
CA GLU A 188 21.94 8.65 4.27
C GLU A 188 20.58 9.23 4.67
N LYS A 189 19.49 8.76 4.05
CA LYS A 189 18.17 9.33 4.21
C LYS A 189 17.09 8.23 4.12
N PRO A 190 15.95 8.39 4.80
CA PRO A 190 14.76 7.64 4.44
C PRO A 190 14.26 8.02 3.04
N THR A 191 13.59 7.11 2.35
CA THR A 191 13.05 7.38 1.02
C THR A 191 11.53 7.37 1.03
N MET A 192 10.92 8.38 0.41
CA MET A 192 9.50 8.45 0.07
C MET A 192 9.34 8.26 -1.43
N ILE A 193 8.61 7.23 -1.85
CA ILE A 193 8.19 7.02 -3.23
C ILE A 193 6.73 7.50 -3.34
N ILE A 194 6.49 8.57 -4.08
CA ILE A 194 5.16 9.09 -4.38
C ILE A 194 4.69 8.40 -5.66
N ALA A 195 3.83 7.40 -5.52
CA ALA A 195 3.31 6.63 -6.64
C ALA A 195 1.98 7.23 -7.11
N HIS A 196 1.99 7.91 -8.24
CA HIS A 196 0.80 8.52 -8.83
C HIS A 196 -0.09 7.44 -9.44
N THR A 197 -1.26 7.22 -8.84
CA THR A 197 -2.19 6.17 -9.23
C THR A 197 -3.53 6.73 -9.71
N ILE A 198 -4.29 5.88 -10.38
CA ILE A 198 -5.67 6.15 -10.76
C ILE A 198 -6.55 5.25 -9.89
N PRO A 199 -7.37 5.82 -8.99
CA PRO A 199 -8.30 5.02 -8.21
C PRO A 199 -9.30 4.32 -9.13
N GLY A 200 -9.60 3.04 -8.85
CA GLY A 200 -10.49 2.23 -9.69
C GLY A 200 -9.88 1.73 -11.00
N LYS A 201 -8.55 1.86 -11.19
CA LYS A 201 -7.84 1.50 -12.43
C LYS A 201 -8.23 0.11 -12.95
N GLY A 202 -8.62 0.08 -14.23
CA GLY A 202 -9.04 -1.13 -14.94
C GLY A 202 -10.55 -1.40 -14.89
N VAL A 203 -11.32 -0.54 -14.22
CA VAL A 203 -12.78 -0.54 -14.25
C VAL A 203 -13.25 0.88 -14.58
N GLU A 204 -13.60 1.11 -15.83
CA GLU A 204 -13.82 2.45 -16.40
C GLU A 204 -14.84 3.30 -15.59
N TYR A 205 -15.93 2.68 -15.16
CA TYR A 205 -16.97 3.38 -14.40
C TYR A 205 -16.56 3.73 -12.95
N MET A 206 -15.42 3.23 -12.46
CA MET A 206 -14.88 3.53 -11.13
C MET A 206 -13.68 4.48 -11.18
N GLU A 207 -13.02 4.60 -12.34
CA GLU A 207 -11.79 5.38 -12.44
C GLU A 207 -12.02 6.85 -12.08
N ARG A 208 -11.16 7.39 -11.19
CA ARG A 208 -11.10 8.81 -10.77
C ARG A 208 -12.35 9.34 -10.05
N ASP A 209 -13.29 8.49 -9.68
CA ASP A 209 -14.50 8.91 -8.98
C ASP A 209 -14.38 8.56 -7.48
N TYR A 210 -14.24 9.59 -6.64
CA TYR A 210 -14.08 9.44 -5.19
C TYR A 210 -15.25 8.71 -4.53
N ARG A 211 -16.45 8.72 -5.12
CA ARG A 211 -17.64 8.04 -4.59
C ARG A 211 -17.46 6.51 -4.55
N TRP A 212 -16.44 5.98 -5.25
CA TRP A 212 -16.03 4.59 -5.19
C TRP A 212 -14.99 4.31 -4.09
N HIS A 213 -14.50 5.36 -3.43
CA HIS A 213 -13.59 5.17 -2.32
C HIS A 213 -14.30 4.43 -1.16
N GLY A 214 -13.93 3.21 -0.88
CA GLY A 214 -14.57 2.37 0.12
C GLY A 214 -15.91 1.74 -0.29
N SER A 215 -16.40 1.99 -1.49
CA SER A 215 -17.64 1.44 -2.02
C SER A 215 -17.35 0.31 -3.00
N PRO A 216 -17.61 -0.97 -2.65
CA PRO A 216 -17.41 -2.07 -3.60
C PRO A 216 -18.53 -2.09 -4.64
N PRO A 217 -18.31 -2.72 -5.82
CA PRO A 217 -19.38 -3.00 -6.76
C PRO A 217 -20.58 -3.68 -6.07
N GLY A 218 -21.78 -3.21 -6.38
CA GLY A 218 -23.02 -3.57 -5.70
C GLY A 218 -23.44 -2.62 -4.57
N LYS A 219 -22.60 -1.62 -4.22
CA LYS A 219 -22.89 -0.60 -3.20
C LYS A 219 -22.57 0.83 -3.63
N GLY A 220 -21.93 1.00 -4.77
CA GLY A 220 -21.51 2.30 -5.28
C GLY A 220 -22.62 3.08 -5.99
N PRO A 221 -22.26 4.22 -6.61
CA PRO A 221 -23.17 5.04 -7.42
C PRO A 221 -23.80 4.26 -8.56
N GLU A 222 -25.05 4.62 -8.92
CA GLU A 222 -25.81 3.94 -9.98
C GLU A 222 -25.84 4.74 -11.30
N ASP A 223 -24.92 5.69 -11.47
CA ASP A 223 -24.91 6.59 -12.64
C ASP A 223 -24.65 5.85 -13.97
N LYS A 224 -23.87 4.77 -13.93
CA LYS A 224 -23.50 3.98 -15.11
C LYS A 224 -24.20 2.64 -15.15
N PHE A 225 -24.29 1.94 -14.02
CA PHE A 225 -24.89 0.62 -13.91
C PHE A 225 -25.71 0.48 -12.63
N PRO A 226 -26.87 -0.24 -12.68
CA PRO A 226 -27.57 -0.67 -11.48
C PRO A 226 -26.66 -1.51 -10.57
N ARG A 227 -26.89 -1.47 -9.26
CA ARG A 227 -26.01 -2.14 -8.27
C ARG A 227 -25.83 -3.62 -8.52
N ASP A 228 -26.87 -4.32 -8.92
CA ASP A 228 -26.85 -5.76 -9.22
C ASP A 228 -26.01 -6.12 -10.44
N MET A 229 -25.76 -5.17 -11.35
CA MET A 229 -24.93 -5.34 -12.55
C MET A 229 -23.46 -4.94 -12.35
N GLN A 230 -23.16 -4.04 -11.41
CA GLN A 230 -21.84 -3.44 -11.23
C GLN A 230 -20.72 -4.49 -11.12
N GLY A 231 -20.92 -5.53 -10.32
CA GLY A 231 -19.90 -6.58 -10.13
C GLY A 231 -19.62 -7.40 -11.40
N ALA A 232 -20.64 -7.67 -12.18
CA ALA A 232 -20.51 -8.42 -13.43
C ALA A 232 -19.76 -7.61 -14.49
N GLU A 233 -20.07 -6.31 -14.62
CA GLU A 233 -19.40 -5.43 -15.57
C GLU A 233 -17.93 -5.19 -15.18
N ALA A 234 -17.62 -4.94 -13.90
CA ALA A 234 -16.25 -4.85 -13.44
C ALA A 234 -15.42 -6.10 -13.78
N LEU A 235 -15.98 -7.29 -13.53
CA LEU A 235 -15.32 -8.55 -13.87
C LEU A 235 -15.12 -8.74 -15.38
N LYS A 236 -16.05 -8.28 -16.19
CA LYS A 236 -15.96 -8.34 -17.65
C LYS A 236 -14.81 -7.46 -18.15
N GLU A 237 -14.69 -6.23 -17.67
CA GLU A 237 -13.59 -5.32 -18.02
C GLU A 237 -12.22 -5.90 -17.62
N LEU A 238 -12.07 -6.38 -16.39
CA LEU A 238 -10.85 -6.99 -15.90
C LEU A 238 -10.46 -8.27 -16.67
N ARG A 239 -11.44 -9.10 -17.06
CA ARG A 239 -11.21 -10.30 -17.87
C ARG A 239 -10.81 -9.95 -19.31
N THR A 240 -11.38 -8.88 -19.88
CA THR A 240 -11.02 -8.41 -21.23
C THR A 240 -9.58 -7.92 -21.24
N LEU A 241 -9.14 -7.20 -20.21
CA LEU A 241 -7.74 -6.79 -20.07
C LEU A 241 -6.80 -8.02 -20.01
N TRP A 242 -7.16 -9.04 -19.25
CA TRP A 242 -6.43 -10.32 -19.18
C TRP A 242 -6.39 -11.05 -20.54
N GLY A 243 -7.48 -11.04 -21.29
CA GLY A 243 -7.55 -11.61 -22.63
C GLY A 243 -6.64 -10.90 -23.63
N ARG A 244 -6.54 -9.58 -23.57
CA ARG A 244 -5.63 -8.78 -24.41
C ARG A 244 -4.18 -9.10 -24.12
N ILE A 245 -3.77 -9.17 -22.84
CA ILE A 245 -2.39 -9.51 -22.48
C ILE A 245 -2.04 -10.92 -22.96
N LYS A 246 -2.95 -11.89 -22.84
CA LYS A 246 -2.73 -13.24 -23.35
C LYS A 246 -2.62 -13.31 -24.89
N SER A 247 -3.36 -12.47 -25.60
CA SER A 247 -3.33 -12.44 -27.07
C SER A 247 -2.09 -11.74 -27.64
N GLU A 248 -1.43 -10.90 -26.87
CA GLU A 248 -0.20 -10.22 -27.27
C GLU A 248 1.06 -11.08 -27.05
N HIS A 249 0.96 -12.13 -26.25
CA HIS A 249 2.06 -13.02 -25.90
C HIS A 249 1.90 -14.47 -26.42
N GLN A 250 0.88 -14.73 -27.23
CA GLN A 250 0.69 -15.96 -28.00
C GLN A 250 1.08 -15.77 -29.46
#